data_dfdf17e68753042f92853c4c728f8fc9
#
_entry.id   dfdf17e68753042f92853c4c728f8fc9
#
_cell.length_a   1.000
_cell.length_b   1.000
_cell.length_c   1.000
_cell.angle_alpha   90.00
_cell.angle_beta   90.00
_cell.angle_gamma   90.00
#
_symmetry.space_group_name_H-M   'P 1'
#
loop_
_entity.id
_entity.type
_entity.pdbx_description
1 polymer ?
#
loop_
_entity_poly.entity_id
_entity_poly.type
_entity_poly.pdbx_seq_one_letter_code
_entity_poly.pdbx_strand_id
1 'polypeptide(L)'
;MKLQTPVADMPCKVGISYKDKIMMLGSCFSDNIGSRLKNYGFDVCVSPFGTLYNPASILSSVRRMLSGTAFSAEDCVEIGAGDSRTCSFCHHTSFARASQTEFIGNANARLAEASEFFRECNKVIITLGTSWCYRHVDKGMIVSNCLKRNPKEFDREFLPASQTTEMLREIIELCPDKQFIFTVSPIRHFKDGAHGNQLSKASLLLGIEEALAATPVALSMNPRYTADYFPAYEIVMDELRDYRFYAEDMCHPTQQTADYICERFLGWALPTQEHDTLKENIRAFRHGCHIMK
;
A
#
# COMPACT_ATOMS: atom_id res chain seq x y z
N MET A 1 -20.96 -28.67 14.16
CA MET A 1 -21.27 -27.99 12.86
C MET A 1 -20.19 -26.99 12.60
N LYS A 2 -19.56 -26.99 11.42
CA LYS A 2 -18.51 -26.04 11.05
C LYS A 2 -19.19 -24.89 10.28
N LEU A 3 -19.16 -23.68 10.83
CA LEU A 3 -19.87 -22.51 10.26
C LEU A 3 -18.93 -21.48 9.58
N GLN A 4 -17.63 -21.71 9.70
CA GLN A 4 -16.59 -20.86 9.14
C GLN A 4 -15.43 -21.72 8.66
N THR A 5 -14.78 -21.29 7.58
CA THR A 5 -13.55 -21.91 7.08
C THR A 5 -12.45 -20.85 7.13
N PRO A 6 -11.49 -21.00 8.05
CA PRO A 6 -10.34 -20.11 8.08
C PRO A 6 -9.55 -20.19 6.76
N VAL A 7 -9.08 -19.05 6.28
CA VAL A 7 -8.09 -19.02 5.21
C VAL A 7 -6.81 -19.68 5.75
N ALA A 8 -6.34 -20.71 5.06
CA ALA A 8 -5.12 -21.40 5.47
C ALA A 8 -3.91 -20.49 5.27
N ASP A 9 -3.10 -20.38 6.31
CA ASP A 9 -1.84 -19.65 6.19
C ASP A 9 -0.85 -20.50 5.39
N MET A 10 -0.39 -19.96 4.26
CA MET A 10 0.73 -20.54 3.52
C MET A 10 2.02 -20.30 4.30
N PRO A 11 3.04 -21.18 4.18
CA PRO A 11 4.33 -20.95 4.83
C PRO A 11 4.90 -19.58 4.43
N CYS A 12 5.20 -18.74 5.42
CA CYS A 12 5.77 -17.42 5.19
C CYS A 12 7.22 -17.55 4.68
N LYS A 13 7.49 -16.99 3.50
CA LYS A 13 8.83 -16.93 2.92
C LYS A 13 9.56 -15.64 3.30
N VAL A 14 8.78 -14.56 3.49
CA VAL A 14 9.27 -13.24 3.88
C VAL A 14 8.70 -12.87 5.23
N GLY A 15 9.43 -13.21 6.31
CA GLY A 15 9.11 -12.75 7.65
C GLY A 15 9.48 -11.29 7.88
N ILE A 16 8.91 -10.71 8.93
CA ILE A 16 9.31 -9.41 9.48
C ILE A 16 9.82 -9.60 10.92
N SER A 17 10.68 -8.69 11.37
CA SER A 17 11.19 -8.69 12.74
C SER A 17 11.33 -7.26 13.25
N TYR A 18 11.54 -7.10 14.56
CA TYR A 18 11.84 -5.79 15.17
C TYR A 18 13.20 -5.21 14.73
N LYS A 19 14.02 -5.97 14.01
CA LYS A 19 15.30 -5.52 13.45
C LYS A 19 15.16 -4.98 12.03
N ASP A 20 14.00 -5.19 11.40
CA ASP A 20 13.76 -4.76 10.03
C ASP A 20 13.33 -3.30 9.98
N LYS A 21 13.75 -2.62 8.91
CA LYS A 21 13.16 -1.36 8.46
C LYS A 21 12.17 -1.65 7.36
N ILE A 22 10.91 -1.26 7.55
CA ILE A 22 9.80 -1.66 6.71
C ILE A 22 9.22 -0.44 5.99
N MET A 23 9.29 -0.41 4.66
CA MET A 23 8.55 0.55 3.85
C MET A 23 7.16 0.01 3.53
N MET A 24 6.12 0.77 3.78
CA MET A 24 4.75 0.41 3.43
C MET A 24 4.18 1.37 2.39
N LEU A 25 3.74 0.82 1.26
CA LEU A 25 3.14 1.56 0.15
C LEU A 25 1.77 0.98 -0.20
N GLY A 26 0.85 1.82 -0.61
CA GLY A 26 -0.42 1.33 -1.15
C GLY A 26 -1.67 2.06 -0.67
N SER A 27 -2.76 1.31 -0.58
CA SER A 27 -4.09 1.82 -0.23
C SER A 27 -4.18 2.26 1.24
N CYS A 28 -5.28 2.93 1.60
CA CYS A 28 -5.55 3.32 2.98
C CYS A 28 -5.56 2.13 3.97
N PHE A 29 -5.72 0.91 3.49
CA PHE A 29 -5.51 -0.29 4.30
C PHE A 29 -4.04 -0.43 4.72
N SER A 30 -3.09 -0.09 3.84
CA SER A 30 -1.66 -0.03 4.18
C SER A 30 -1.39 0.98 5.32
N ASP A 31 -2.02 2.16 5.26
CA ASP A 31 -1.91 3.17 6.32
C ASP A 31 -2.42 2.64 7.67
N ASN A 32 -3.52 1.90 7.62
CA ASN A 32 -4.13 1.29 8.79
C ASN A 32 -3.21 0.25 9.46
N ILE A 33 -2.68 -0.69 8.69
CA ILE A 33 -1.77 -1.73 9.20
C ILE A 33 -0.44 -1.11 9.62
N GLY A 34 0.13 -0.21 8.81
CA GLY A 34 1.39 0.46 9.09
C GLY A 34 1.37 1.28 10.37
N SER A 35 0.26 1.99 10.63
CA SER A 35 0.08 2.72 11.90
C SER A 35 0.08 1.78 13.11
N ARG A 36 -0.51 0.58 12.98
CA ARG A 36 -0.47 -0.44 14.05
C ARG A 36 0.94 -0.97 14.27
N LEU A 37 1.63 -1.33 13.19
CA LEU A 37 3.01 -1.80 13.29
C LEU A 37 3.91 -0.77 13.98
N LYS A 38 3.77 0.51 13.62
CA LYS A 38 4.49 1.61 14.27
C LYS A 38 4.14 1.71 15.75
N ASN A 39 2.85 1.62 16.11
CA ASN A 39 2.38 1.64 17.50
C ASN A 39 2.86 0.41 18.30
N TYR A 40 3.15 -0.69 17.63
CA TYR A 40 3.68 -1.91 18.24
C TYR A 40 5.22 -1.97 18.24
N GLY A 41 5.89 -0.86 17.88
CA GLY A 41 7.32 -0.68 18.02
C GLY A 41 8.17 -1.11 16.84
N PHE A 42 7.56 -1.41 15.67
CA PHE A 42 8.30 -1.65 14.44
C PHE A 42 8.83 -0.35 13.82
N ASP A 43 10.00 -0.41 13.18
CA ASP A 43 10.54 0.71 12.41
C ASP A 43 9.91 0.74 11.01
N VAL A 44 8.90 1.61 10.85
CA VAL A 44 8.04 1.63 9.64
C VAL A 44 7.92 3.03 9.07
N CYS A 45 8.18 3.18 7.77
CA CYS A 45 7.78 4.34 6.98
C CYS A 45 6.50 4.01 6.21
N VAL A 46 5.44 4.78 6.45
CA VAL A 46 4.11 4.51 5.90
C VAL A 46 3.72 5.60 4.90
N SER A 47 3.38 5.19 3.68
CA SER A 47 2.76 6.01 2.64
C SER A 47 3.37 7.41 2.47
N PRO A 48 4.67 7.52 2.14
CA PRO A 48 5.38 8.81 2.10
C PRO A 48 4.82 9.80 1.07
N PHE A 49 4.04 9.36 0.09
CA PHE A 49 3.30 10.19 -0.89
C PHE A 49 1.79 10.24 -0.60
N GLY A 50 1.36 9.69 0.55
CA GLY A 50 -0.02 9.39 0.86
C GLY A 50 -0.51 8.11 0.19
N THR A 51 -1.82 7.90 0.22
CA THR A 51 -2.45 6.67 -0.27
C THR A 51 -2.30 6.52 -1.78
N LEU A 52 -1.79 5.37 -2.22
CA LEU A 52 -1.61 4.98 -3.62
C LEU A 52 -2.39 3.70 -3.90
N TYR A 53 -3.32 3.73 -4.86
CA TYR A 53 -4.27 2.63 -5.02
C TYR A 53 -3.89 1.62 -6.09
N ASN A 54 -3.16 2.02 -7.12
CA ASN A 54 -2.88 1.20 -8.30
C ASN A 54 -1.37 0.92 -8.48
N PRO A 55 -1.02 -0.17 -9.19
CA PRO A 55 0.38 -0.55 -9.40
C PRO A 55 1.24 0.53 -10.06
N ALA A 56 0.68 1.28 -11.03
CA ALA A 56 1.42 2.31 -11.76
C ALA A 56 1.83 3.48 -10.85
N SER A 57 0.94 3.93 -9.96
CA SER A 57 1.24 4.98 -8.99
C SER A 57 2.29 4.54 -7.97
N ILE A 58 2.26 3.27 -7.56
CA ILE A 58 3.26 2.70 -6.65
C ILE A 58 4.62 2.62 -7.35
N LEU A 59 4.69 2.10 -8.57
CA LEU A 59 5.91 2.06 -9.36
C LEU A 59 6.50 3.46 -9.56
N SER A 60 5.67 4.44 -9.90
CA SER A 60 6.10 5.84 -10.04
C SER A 60 6.71 6.39 -8.75
N SER A 61 6.13 6.08 -7.59
CA SER A 61 6.67 6.51 -6.30
C SER A 61 8.00 5.82 -5.95
N VAL A 62 8.14 4.53 -6.28
CA VAL A 62 9.41 3.80 -6.11
C VAL A 62 10.51 4.40 -6.97
N ARG A 63 10.23 4.64 -8.26
CA ARG A 63 11.17 5.29 -9.18
C ARG A 63 11.59 6.69 -8.67
N ARG A 64 10.64 7.46 -8.13
CA ARG A 64 10.90 8.80 -7.58
C ARG A 64 11.81 8.71 -6.33
N MET A 65 11.57 7.79 -5.43
CA MET A 65 12.42 7.58 -4.24
C MET A 65 13.83 7.12 -4.62
N LEU A 66 13.97 6.24 -5.61
CA LEU A 66 15.27 5.75 -6.10
C LEU A 66 16.07 6.85 -6.81
N SER A 67 15.43 7.65 -7.65
CA SER A 67 16.09 8.75 -8.37
C SER A 67 16.40 9.95 -7.50
N GLY A 68 15.64 10.17 -6.44
CA GLY A 68 15.70 11.39 -5.63
C GLY A 68 15.32 12.66 -6.39
N THR A 69 14.68 12.53 -7.58
CA THR A 69 14.29 13.67 -8.40
C THR A 69 13.30 14.57 -7.66
N ALA A 70 13.72 15.78 -7.33
CA ALA A 70 12.93 16.73 -6.60
C ALA A 70 11.65 17.16 -7.34
N PHE A 71 10.60 17.47 -6.60
CA PHE A 71 9.41 18.12 -7.12
C PHE A 71 9.70 19.58 -7.45
N SER A 72 9.19 20.04 -8.58
CA SER A 72 9.37 21.39 -9.11
C SER A 72 8.03 22.09 -9.36
N ALA A 73 8.09 23.30 -9.91
CA ALA A 73 6.91 24.04 -10.33
C ALA A 73 6.08 23.30 -11.40
N GLU A 74 6.72 22.48 -12.24
CA GLU A 74 6.08 21.69 -13.29
C GLU A 74 5.21 20.54 -12.75
N ASP A 75 5.54 20.05 -11.55
CA ASP A 75 4.75 19.02 -10.85
C ASP A 75 3.50 19.61 -10.18
N CYS A 76 3.46 20.93 -9.98
CA CYS A 76 2.41 21.61 -9.22
C CYS A 76 1.13 21.76 -10.01
N VAL A 77 0.01 21.44 -9.35
CA VAL A 77 -1.34 21.64 -9.88
C VAL A 77 -2.27 22.15 -8.78
N GLU A 78 -3.22 23.01 -9.12
CA GLU A 78 -4.29 23.39 -8.21
C GLU A 78 -5.28 22.25 -8.03
N ILE A 79 -5.82 22.12 -6.83
CA ILE A 79 -6.94 21.23 -6.56
C ILE A 79 -8.20 21.79 -7.21
N GLY A 80 -9.05 20.93 -7.75
CA GLY A 80 -10.32 21.32 -8.35
C GLY A 80 -11.41 21.65 -7.32
N ALA A 81 -12.64 21.88 -7.82
CA ALA A 81 -13.84 22.16 -7.03
C ALA A 81 -13.74 23.40 -6.11
N GLY A 82 -13.01 24.45 -6.56
CA GLY A 82 -12.88 25.73 -5.83
C GLY A 82 -11.86 25.70 -4.69
N ASP A 83 -11.08 24.65 -4.56
CA ASP A 83 -9.97 24.56 -3.61
C ASP A 83 -8.70 25.09 -4.29
N SER A 84 -8.23 26.28 -3.88
CA SER A 84 -7.06 26.94 -4.46
C SER A 84 -5.70 26.41 -3.97
N ARG A 85 -5.71 25.37 -3.13
CA ARG A 85 -4.46 24.78 -2.65
C ARG A 85 -3.70 24.07 -3.78
N THR A 86 -2.40 24.05 -3.65
CA THR A 86 -1.47 23.38 -4.57
C THR A 86 -1.15 21.96 -4.10
N CYS A 87 -1.12 21.02 -5.03
CA CYS A 87 -0.70 19.64 -4.83
C CYS A 87 0.05 19.14 -6.09
N SER A 88 0.29 17.85 -6.22
CA SER A 88 0.71 17.22 -7.48
C SER A 88 -0.10 15.94 -7.75
N PHE A 89 -0.11 15.51 -9.00
CA PHE A 89 -0.77 14.25 -9.40
C PHE A 89 -0.09 12.98 -8.84
N CYS A 90 1.09 13.12 -8.24
CA CYS A 90 1.81 12.02 -7.59
C CYS A 90 1.40 11.81 -6.12
N HIS A 91 0.64 12.74 -5.52
CA HIS A 91 0.33 12.75 -4.11
C HIS A 91 -1.16 12.58 -3.80
N HIS A 92 -1.44 12.11 -2.60
CA HIS A 92 -2.78 12.22 -2.02
C HIS A 92 -3.09 13.68 -1.66
N THR A 93 -4.38 14.06 -1.66
CA THR A 93 -4.84 15.44 -1.36
C THR A 93 -4.41 15.97 0.02
N SER A 94 -4.05 15.11 0.96
CA SER A 94 -3.49 15.50 2.27
C SER A 94 -2.16 16.27 2.18
N PHE A 95 -1.45 16.13 1.05
CA PHE A 95 -0.22 16.86 0.76
C PHE A 95 -0.46 18.30 0.32
N ALA A 96 -1.69 18.69 -0.02
CA ALA A 96 -2.02 20.01 -0.49
C ALA A 96 -1.60 21.10 0.51
N ARG A 97 -1.04 22.21 -0.02
CA ARG A 97 -0.60 23.38 0.73
C ARG A 97 -1.19 24.65 0.13
N ALA A 98 -1.20 25.72 0.92
CA ALA A 98 -1.79 26.99 0.52
C ALA A 98 -1.06 27.64 -0.66
N SER A 99 0.22 27.36 -0.83
CA SER A 99 1.03 27.90 -1.94
C SER A 99 1.90 26.83 -2.60
N GLN A 100 2.32 27.11 -3.83
CA GLN A 100 3.25 26.28 -4.58
C GLN A 100 4.59 26.13 -3.85
N THR A 101 5.11 27.19 -3.27
CA THR A 101 6.39 27.16 -2.52
C THR A 101 6.29 26.25 -1.30
N GLU A 102 5.20 26.33 -0.54
CA GLU A 102 4.97 25.46 0.61
C GLU A 102 4.78 24.00 0.19
N PHE A 103 4.07 23.76 -0.92
CA PHE A 103 3.89 22.41 -1.43
C PHE A 103 5.25 21.80 -1.83
N ILE A 104 6.05 22.51 -2.65
CA ILE A 104 7.36 22.05 -3.11
C ILE A 104 8.27 21.77 -1.91
N GLY A 105 8.34 22.69 -0.96
CA GLY A 105 9.15 22.52 0.26
C GLY A 105 8.75 21.27 1.05
N ASN A 106 7.44 21.08 1.30
CA ASN A 106 6.94 19.94 2.01
C ASN A 106 7.13 18.61 1.23
N ALA A 107 6.82 18.59 -0.07
CA ALA A 107 6.94 17.39 -0.90
C ALA A 107 8.40 16.93 -1.00
N ASN A 108 9.35 17.86 -1.14
CA ASN A 108 10.77 17.55 -1.22
C ASN A 108 11.36 17.11 0.14
N ALA A 109 10.94 17.72 1.24
CA ALA A 109 11.33 17.25 2.57
C ALA A 109 10.88 15.80 2.80
N ARG A 110 9.61 15.49 2.47
CA ARG A 110 9.07 14.13 2.56
C ARG A 110 9.74 13.16 1.60
N LEU A 111 10.07 13.59 0.39
CA LEU A 111 10.81 12.78 -0.57
C LEU A 111 12.21 12.44 -0.05
N ALA A 112 12.91 13.40 0.52
CA ALA A 112 14.24 13.18 1.09
C ALA A 112 14.22 12.15 2.23
N GLU A 113 13.31 12.33 3.20
CA GLU A 113 13.09 11.38 4.30
C GLU A 113 12.74 9.97 3.78
N ALA A 114 11.80 9.90 2.81
CA ALA A 114 11.36 8.64 2.22
C ALA A 114 12.47 7.94 1.43
N SER A 115 13.25 8.69 0.65
CA SER A 115 14.36 8.16 -0.14
C SER A 115 15.50 7.65 0.75
N GLU A 116 15.78 8.33 1.86
CA GLU A 116 16.77 7.86 2.85
C GLU A 116 16.28 6.57 3.51
N PHE A 117 15.06 6.57 4.04
CA PHE A 117 14.47 5.38 4.63
C PHE A 117 14.40 4.21 3.64
N PHE A 118 14.02 4.49 2.36
CA PHE A 118 13.90 3.47 1.32
C PHE A 118 15.24 2.85 0.96
N ARG A 119 16.33 3.60 0.98
CA ARG A 119 17.69 3.05 0.78
C ARG A 119 18.09 2.09 1.90
N GLU A 120 17.69 2.38 3.12
CA GLU A 120 18.05 1.59 4.31
C GLU A 120 17.11 0.43 4.59
N CYS A 121 15.83 0.53 4.14
CA CYS A 121 14.86 -0.51 4.42
C CYS A 121 15.22 -1.82 3.71
N ASN A 122 14.94 -2.94 4.37
CA ASN A 122 15.13 -4.28 3.84
C ASN A 122 13.81 -5.01 3.53
N LYS A 123 12.67 -4.44 3.97
CA LYS A 123 11.33 -4.98 3.72
C LYS A 123 10.45 -3.93 3.07
N VAL A 124 9.69 -4.34 2.06
CA VAL A 124 8.69 -3.50 1.40
C VAL A 124 7.35 -4.23 1.38
N ILE A 125 6.34 -3.64 2.00
CA ILE A 125 4.98 -4.18 2.00
C ILE A 125 4.13 -3.33 1.06
N ILE A 126 3.55 -3.96 0.03
CA ILE A 126 2.74 -3.29 -0.98
C ILE A 126 1.31 -3.78 -0.92
N THR A 127 0.38 -2.86 -0.61
CA THR A 127 -1.05 -3.15 -0.59
C THR A 127 -1.74 -2.57 -1.81
N LEU A 128 -2.07 -3.41 -2.78
CA LEU A 128 -2.77 -3.00 -4.00
C LEU A 128 -4.26 -2.78 -3.73
N GLY A 129 -4.80 -1.65 -4.15
CA GLY A 129 -6.21 -1.29 -3.94
C GLY A 129 -7.09 -1.64 -5.13
N THR A 130 -6.73 -1.16 -6.30
CA THR A 130 -7.49 -1.30 -7.55
C THR A 130 -6.58 -1.33 -8.76
N SER A 131 -7.00 -2.03 -9.82
CA SER A 131 -6.40 -1.97 -11.15
C SER A 131 -7.00 -0.85 -12.01
N TRP A 132 -8.06 -0.19 -11.56
CA TRP A 132 -8.57 1.00 -12.22
C TRP A 132 -7.69 2.20 -11.90
N CYS A 133 -7.27 2.92 -12.93
CA CYS A 133 -6.47 4.13 -12.81
C CYS A 133 -7.03 5.26 -13.69
N TYR A 134 -6.44 6.43 -13.60
CA TYR A 134 -6.77 7.57 -14.42
C TYR A 134 -5.51 8.08 -15.10
N ARG A 135 -5.58 8.24 -16.43
CA ARG A 135 -4.53 8.88 -17.21
C ARG A 135 -4.91 10.33 -17.48
N HIS A 136 -4.04 11.25 -17.15
CA HIS A 136 -4.21 12.66 -17.52
C HIS A 136 -4.02 12.80 -19.05
N VAL A 137 -5.03 13.33 -19.72
CA VAL A 137 -5.10 13.40 -21.20
C VAL A 137 -3.88 14.11 -21.77
N ASP A 138 -3.62 15.36 -21.33
CA ASP A 138 -2.55 16.19 -21.91
C ASP A 138 -1.14 15.74 -21.47
N LYS A 139 -1.00 15.23 -20.24
CA LYS A 139 0.31 14.82 -19.70
C LYS A 139 0.66 13.36 -20.04
N GLY A 140 -0.30 12.57 -20.50
CA GLY A 140 -0.13 11.14 -20.83
C GLY A 140 0.28 10.24 -19.68
N MET A 141 0.29 10.75 -18.43
CA MET A 141 0.71 10.01 -17.23
C MET A 141 -0.47 9.45 -16.44
N ILE A 142 -0.30 8.28 -15.84
CA ILE A 142 -1.23 7.78 -14.83
C ILE A 142 -1.05 8.58 -13.54
N VAL A 143 -2.15 9.10 -13.01
CA VAL A 143 -2.14 9.95 -11.81
C VAL A 143 -2.48 9.13 -10.56
N SER A 144 -1.86 9.46 -9.44
CA SER A 144 -2.18 8.85 -8.15
C SER A 144 -3.49 9.40 -7.60
N ASN A 145 -3.84 10.64 -7.93
CA ASN A 145 -5.07 11.29 -7.50
C ASN A 145 -5.49 12.34 -8.53
N CYS A 146 -6.78 12.35 -8.88
CA CYS A 146 -7.36 13.36 -9.80
C CYS A 146 -7.55 14.73 -9.14
N LEU A 147 -7.26 14.89 -7.83
CA LEU A 147 -7.29 16.16 -7.09
C LEU A 147 -8.60 16.95 -7.25
N LYS A 148 -9.75 16.27 -7.35
CA LYS A 148 -11.09 16.87 -7.57
C LYS A 148 -11.17 17.79 -8.78
N ARG A 149 -10.28 17.66 -9.74
CA ARG A 149 -10.25 18.43 -10.99
C ARG A 149 -11.34 17.95 -11.94
N ASN A 150 -11.49 18.67 -13.06
CA ASN A 150 -12.52 18.34 -14.05
C ASN A 150 -12.33 16.90 -14.56
N PRO A 151 -13.35 16.04 -14.49
CA PRO A 151 -13.27 14.67 -15.00
C PRO A 151 -12.83 14.54 -16.47
N LYS A 152 -13.07 15.57 -17.30
CA LYS A 152 -12.64 15.61 -18.71
C LYS A 152 -11.13 15.69 -18.89
N GLU A 153 -10.37 15.99 -17.84
CA GLU A 153 -8.90 16.00 -17.88
C GLU A 153 -8.33 14.57 -17.81
N PHE A 154 -9.15 13.54 -17.57
CA PHE A 154 -8.69 12.20 -17.30
C PHE A 154 -9.47 11.15 -18.10
N ASP A 155 -8.73 10.24 -18.71
CA ASP A 155 -9.26 8.97 -19.22
C ASP A 155 -9.16 7.91 -18.15
N ARG A 156 -10.24 7.12 -18.00
CA ARG A 156 -10.26 6.00 -17.08
C ARG A 156 -9.77 4.75 -17.75
N GLU A 157 -8.76 4.12 -17.18
CA GLU A 157 -8.13 2.92 -17.72
C GLU A 157 -8.21 1.76 -16.73
N PHE A 158 -8.31 0.56 -17.29
CA PHE A 158 -8.20 -0.70 -16.57
C PHE A 158 -6.83 -1.31 -16.86
N LEU A 159 -6.05 -1.59 -15.80
CA LEU A 159 -4.78 -2.30 -15.90
C LEU A 159 -5.06 -3.82 -15.90
N PRO A 160 -4.85 -4.54 -17.02
CA PRO A 160 -4.96 -5.99 -17.04
C PRO A 160 -3.88 -6.65 -16.19
N ALA A 161 -4.06 -7.93 -15.87
CA ALA A 161 -3.11 -8.68 -15.04
C ALA A 161 -1.67 -8.62 -15.59
N SER A 162 -1.49 -8.72 -16.92
CA SER A 162 -0.16 -8.62 -17.55
C SER A 162 0.57 -7.32 -17.26
N GLN A 163 -0.14 -6.18 -17.33
CA GLN A 163 0.46 -4.89 -16.98
C GLN A 163 0.74 -4.76 -15.49
N THR A 164 -0.14 -5.30 -14.63
CA THR A 164 0.12 -5.39 -13.20
C THR A 164 1.39 -6.23 -12.94
N THR A 165 1.51 -7.39 -13.57
CA THR A 165 2.69 -8.26 -13.51
C THR A 165 3.97 -7.51 -13.88
N GLU A 166 3.97 -6.83 -15.03
CA GLU A 166 5.12 -6.08 -15.54
C GLU A 166 5.56 -4.99 -14.54
N MET A 167 4.62 -4.21 -14.00
CA MET A 167 4.90 -3.16 -13.03
C MET A 167 5.46 -3.70 -11.71
N LEU A 168 4.91 -4.81 -11.20
CA LEU A 168 5.40 -5.42 -9.95
C LEU A 168 6.78 -6.06 -10.14
N ARG A 169 7.02 -6.70 -11.28
CA ARG A 169 8.34 -7.23 -11.63
C ARG A 169 9.37 -6.11 -11.72
N GLU A 170 9.04 -5.00 -12.36
CA GLU A 170 9.93 -3.85 -12.42
C GLU A 170 10.26 -3.31 -11.03
N ILE A 171 9.28 -3.22 -10.11
CA ILE A 171 9.55 -2.82 -8.72
C ILE A 171 10.55 -3.77 -8.06
N ILE A 172 10.39 -5.08 -8.22
CA ILE A 172 11.29 -6.08 -7.65
C ILE A 172 12.69 -5.95 -8.27
N GLU A 173 12.79 -5.80 -9.60
CA GLU A 173 14.05 -5.69 -10.33
C GLU A 173 14.83 -4.40 -9.99
N LEU A 174 14.11 -3.29 -9.76
CA LEU A 174 14.71 -2.03 -9.33
C LEU A 174 15.26 -2.08 -7.90
N CYS A 175 14.80 -3.02 -7.08
CA CYS A 175 15.13 -3.09 -5.66
C CYS A 175 15.66 -4.49 -5.28
N PRO A 176 16.79 -4.90 -5.85
CA PRO A 176 17.30 -6.27 -5.73
C PRO A 176 17.82 -6.62 -4.33
N ASP A 177 17.96 -5.69 -3.45
CA ASP A 177 18.42 -5.83 -2.07
C ASP A 177 17.26 -5.93 -1.05
N LYS A 178 16.00 -5.85 -1.51
CA LYS A 178 14.82 -5.82 -0.65
C LYS A 178 13.97 -7.09 -0.74
N GLN A 179 13.23 -7.36 0.31
CA GLN A 179 12.22 -8.42 0.33
C GLN A 179 10.83 -7.80 0.31
N PHE A 180 9.92 -8.43 -0.43
CA PHE A 180 8.59 -7.89 -0.69
C PHE A 180 7.48 -8.75 -0.08
N ILE A 181 6.48 -8.10 0.49
CA ILE A 181 5.19 -8.73 0.80
C ILE A 181 4.12 -7.99 0.04
N PHE A 182 3.46 -8.69 -0.88
CA PHE A 182 2.32 -8.15 -1.60
C PHE A 182 1.02 -8.58 -0.92
N THR A 183 0.03 -7.72 -1.00
CA THR A 183 -1.33 -8.04 -0.56
C THR A 183 -2.35 -7.23 -1.35
N VAL A 184 -3.56 -7.73 -1.46
CA VAL A 184 -4.69 -7.00 -2.06
C VAL A 184 -5.59 -6.47 -0.95
N SER A 185 -5.88 -5.18 -1.03
CA SER A 185 -6.75 -4.50 -0.08
C SER A 185 -8.17 -5.09 -0.07
N PRO A 186 -8.76 -5.36 1.09
CA PRO A 186 -10.14 -5.81 1.21
C PRO A 186 -11.17 -4.69 0.98
N ILE A 187 -10.73 -3.44 0.77
CA ILE A 187 -11.61 -2.30 0.51
C ILE A 187 -12.36 -2.51 -0.81
N ARG A 188 -13.65 -2.23 -0.80
CA ARG A 188 -14.54 -2.36 -1.96
C ARG A 188 -14.64 -1.03 -2.70
N HIS A 189 -14.45 -1.04 -4.03
CA HIS A 189 -14.51 0.16 -4.87
C HIS A 189 -15.83 0.21 -5.65
N PHE A 190 -16.91 0.68 -5.02
CA PHE A 190 -18.26 0.69 -5.61
C PHE A 190 -18.42 1.64 -6.80
N LYS A 191 -17.52 2.61 -6.99
CA LYS A 191 -17.53 3.45 -8.18
C LYS A 191 -17.47 2.63 -9.47
N ASP A 192 -16.87 1.43 -9.39
CA ASP A 192 -16.71 0.50 -10.51
C ASP A 192 -17.86 -0.50 -10.63
N GLY A 193 -18.85 -0.41 -9.74
CA GLY A 193 -19.86 -1.43 -9.55
C GLY A 193 -19.29 -2.74 -9.00
N ALA A 194 -20.14 -3.66 -8.64
CA ALA A 194 -19.72 -4.93 -8.05
C ALA A 194 -18.84 -5.74 -9.02
N HIS A 195 -19.24 -5.81 -10.29
CA HIS A 195 -18.50 -6.54 -11.32
C HIS A 195 -17.13 -5.92 -11.61
N GLY A 196 -17.08 -4.58 -11.81
CA GLY A 196 -15.82 -3.88 -12.06
C GLY A 196 -14.85 -3.98 -10.88
N ASN A 197 -15.34 -3.96 -9.64
CA ASN A 197 -14.53 -4.22 -8.46
C ASN A 197 -13.95 -5.63 -8.47
N GLN A 198 -14.74 -6.67 -8.79
CA GLN A 198 -14.24 -8.05 -8.86
C GLN A 198 -13.21 -8.24 -9.97
N LEU A 199 -13.44 -7.68 -11.16
CA LEU A 199 -12.47 -7.71 -12.26
C LEU A 199 -11.15 -7.03 -11.83
N SER A 200 -11.25 -5.90 -11.13
CA SER A 200 -10.09 -5.20 -10.60
C SER A 200 -9.29 -6.06 -9.62
N LYS A 201 -9.96 -6.69 -8.65
CA LYS A 201 -9.30 -7.57 -7.68
C LYS A 201 -8.68 -8.79 -8.36
N ALA A 202 -9.39 -9.41 -9.31
CA ALA A 202 -8.88 -10.54 -10.09
C ALA A 202 -7.61 -10.17 -10.87
N SER A 203 -7.58 -8.99 -11.51
CA SER A 203 -6.39 -8.49 -12.21
C SER A 203 -5.19 -8.31 -11.26
N LEU A 204 -5.43 -7.77 -10.06
CA LEU A 204 -4.36 -7.59 -9.07
C LEU A 204 -3.85 -8.93 -8.54
N LEU A 205 -4.75 -9.87 -8.21
CA LEU A 205 -4.39 -11.19 -7.71
C LEU A 205 -3.57 -11.98 -8.73
N LEU A 206 -4.05 -12.04 -9.98
CA LEU A 206 -3.33 -12.71 -11.08
C LEU A 206 -1.99 -12.03 -11.35
N GLY A 207 -1.96 -10.68 -11.36
CA GLY A 207 -0.73 -9.94 -11.58
C GLY A 207 0.33 -10.18 -10.51
N ILE A 208 -0.07 -10.30 -9.24
CA ILE A 208 0.85 -10.67 -8.16
C ILE A 208 1.36 -12.10 -8.36
N GLU A 209 0.46 -13.06 -8.59
CA GLU A 209 0.81 -14.47 -8.75
C GLU A 209 1.82 -14.67 -9.89
N GLU A 210 1.56 -14.06 -11.06
CA GLU A 210 2.45 -14.10 -12.19
C GLU A 210 3.80 -13.39 -11.94
N ALA A 211 3.80 -12.28 -11.19
CA ALA A 211 5.04 -11.59 -10.83
C ALA A 211 5.91 -12.44 -9.90
N LEU A 212 5.31 -13.12 -8.94
CA LEU A 212 6.01 -14.03 -8.02
C LEU A 212 6.54 -15.28 -8.72
N ALA A 213 5.73 -15.88 -9.62
CA ALA A 213 6.11 -17.06 -10.38
C ALA A 213 7.24 -16.80 -11.41
N ALA A 214 7.26 -15.61 -11.99
CA ALA A 214 8.21 -15.22 -13.02
C ALA A 214 9.53 -14.63 -12.46
N THR A 215 9.71 -14.61 -11.14
CA THR A 215 10.98 -14.18 -10.55
C THR A 215 12.12 -15.03 -11.12
N PRO A 216 13.12 -14.47 -11.82
CA PRO A 216 14.16 -15.25 -12.48
C PRO A 216 14.85 -16.20 -11.50
N VAL A 217 15.16 -17.42 -11.95
CA VAL A 217 15.86 -18.43 -11.14
C VAL A 217 17.16 -17.85 -10.53
N ALA A 218 17.85 -16.98 -11.28
CA ALA A 218 19.03 -16.26 -10.77
C ALA A 218 18.72 -15.35 -9.57
N LEU A 219 17.53 -14.78 -9.51
CA LEU A 219 17.04 -14.00 -8.36
C LEU A 219 16.57 -14.94 -7.22
N SER A 220 15.93 -16.06 -7.55
CA SER A 220 15.45 -17.04 -6.57
C SER A 220 16.57 -17.78 -5.83
N MET A 221 17.76 -17.85 -6.39
CA MET A 221 18.94 -18.43 -5.74
C MET A 221 19.64 -17.48 -4.76
N ASN A 222 19.28 -16.19 -4.75
CA ASN A 222 19.78 -15.25 -3.77
C ASN A 222 18.72 -15.11 -2.65
N PRO A 223 19.01 -15.55 -1.42
CA PRO A 223 18.06 -15.48 -0.31
C PRO A 223 17.60 -14.04 0.04
N ARG A 224 18.23 -13.02 -0.57
CA ARG A 224 17.79 -11.62 -0.45
C ARG A 224 16.60 -11.27 -1.34
N TYR A 225 16.29 -12.10 -2.34
CA TYR A 225 15.20 -11.85 -3.31
C TYR A 225 14.01 -12.76 -3.03
N THR A 226 13.40 -12.59 -1.89
CA THR A 226 12.18 -13.30 -1.61
C THR A 226 11.02 -12.33 -1.69
N ALA A 227 10.00 -12.70 -2.39
CA ALA A 227 8.71 -12.01 -2.40
C ALA A 227 7.63 -12.99 -2.01
N ASP A 228 6.60 -12.51 -1.32
CA ASP A 228 5.52 -13.32 -0.79
C ASP A 228 4.18 -12.62 -0.92
N TYR A 229 3.08 -13.36 -0.72
CA TYR A 229 1.73 -12.83 -0.74
C TYR A 229 1.01 -13.12 0.58
N PHE A 230 0.45 -12.07 1.19
CA PHE A 230 -0.41 -12.17 2.36
C PHE A 230 -1.89 -12.00 1.96
N PRO A 231 -2.79 -12.94 2.27
CA PRO A 231 -4.15 -13.00 1.74
C PRO A 231 -5.15 -12.11 2.51
N ALA A 232 -4.86 -10.80 2.64
CA ALA A 232 -5.75 -9.88 3.38
C ALA A 232 -7.13 -9.75 2.74
N TYR A 233 -7.21 -9.79 1.40
CA TYR A 233 -8.47 -9.74 0.67
C TYR A 233 -9.31 -10.99 0.95
N GLU A 234 -8.71 -12.15 0.84
CA GLU A 234 -9.37 -13.45 1.05
C GLU A 234 -9.84 -13.63 2.49
N ILE A 235 -9.06 -13.16 3.47
CA ILE A 235 -9.47 -13.20 4.88
C ILE A 235 -10.81 -12.48 5.06
N VAL A 236 -11.01 -11.32 4.44
CA VAL A 236 -12.29 -10.60 4.57
C VAL A 236 -13.38 -11.22 3.71
N MET A 237 -13.06 -11.59 2.47
CA MET A 237 -14.07 -12.03 1.50
C MET A 237 -14.50 -13.47 1.70
N ASP A 238 -13.66 -14.33 2.27
CA ASP A 238 -13.93 -15.74 2.41
C ASP A 238 -14.03 -16.19 3.88
N GLU A 239 -13.06 -15.85 4.73
CA GLU A 239 -13.08 -16.27 6.14
C GLU A 239 -14.12 -15.49 6.95
N LEU A 240 -14.12 -14.15 6.89
CA LEU A 240 -15.04 -13.29 7.64
C LEU A 240 -16.41 -13.21 6.96
N ARG A 241 -16.48 -13.03 5.67
CA ARG A 241 -17.62 -13.17 4.75
C ARG A 241 -18.96 -12.61 5.23
N ASP A 242 -18.97 -11.48 5.94
CA ASP A 242 -20.18 -10.88 6.48
C ASP A 242 -20.09 -9.35 6.41
N TYR A 243 -21.21 -8.66 6.17
CA TYR A 243 -21.26 -7.21 6.10
C TYR A 243 -20.94 -6.51 7.43
N ARG A 244 -21.08 -7.18 8.59
CA ARG A 244 -20.70 -6.62 9.90
C ARG A 244 -19.21 -6.30 10.03
N PHE A 245 -18.39 -6.84 9.14
CA PHE A 245 -16.95 -6.57 9.08
C PHE A 245 -16.59 -5.32 8.27
N TYR A 246 -17.59 -4.69 7.65
CA TYR A 246 -17.48 -3.41 6.96
C TYR A 246 -18.05 -2.28 7.82
N ALA A 247 -17.47 -1.07 7.67
CA ALA A 247 -17.98 0.17 8.27
C ALA A 247 -19.34 0.56 7.64
N GLU A 248 -19.97 1.63 8.14
CA GLU A 248 -21.28 2.11 7.67
C GLU A 248 -21.32 2.39 6.16
N ASP A 249 -20.19 2.73 5.55
CA ASP A 249 -20.08 2.95 4.09
C ASP A 249 -20.10 1.66 3.26
N MET A 250 -20.07 0.50 3.90
CA MET A 250 -20.02 -0.82 3.27
C MET A 250 -18.84 -1.03 2.31
N CYS A 251 -17.83 -0.16 2.39
CA CYS A 251 -16.64 -0.17 1.55
C CYS A 251 -15.38 -0.49 2.36
N HIS A 252 -15.19 0.23 3.46
CA HIS A 252 -14.02 0.09 4.30
C HIS A 252 -14.23 -0.97 5.37
N PRO A 253 -13.24 -1.84 5.64
CA PRO A 253 -13.27 -2.72 6.81
C PRO A 253 -13.41 -1.90 8.10
N THR A 254 -14.12 -2.45 9.09
CA THR A 254 -14.17 -1.86 10.43
C THR A 254 -12.80 -1.86 11.08
N GLN A 255 -12.64 -1.05 12.14
CA GLN A 255 -11.44 -1.07 12.98
C GLN A 255 -11.14 -2.47 13.52
N GLN A 256 -12.17 -3.18 14.00
CA GLN A 256 -12.06 -4.55 14.49
C GLN A 256 -11.57 -5.52 13.40
N THR A 257 -12.06 -5.37 12.17
CA THR A 257 -11.63 -6.18 11.04
C THR A 257 -10.15 -5.91 10.71
N ALA A 258 -9.74 -4.64 10.71
CA ALA A 258 -8.34 -4.27 10.49
C ALA A 258 -7.43 -4.79 11.61
N ASP A 259 -7.89 -4.80 12.87
CA ASP A 259 -7.16 -5.39 14.00
C ASP A 259 -6.99 -6.91 13.81
N TYR A 260 -8.05 -7.59 13.40
CA TYR A 260 -8.00 -9.03 13.13
C TYR A 260 -7.02 -9.38 12.01
N ILE A 261 -7.06 -8.63 10.89
CA ILE A 261 -6.12 -8.87 9.79
C ILE A 261 -4.68 -8.58 10.21
N CYS A 262 -4.45 -7.54 11.03
CA CYS A 262 -3.13 -7.25 11.58
C CYS A 262 -2.63 -8.37 12.49
N GLU A 263 -3.49 -8.93 13.33
CA GLU A 263 -3.18 -10.10 14.17
C GLU A 263 -2.82 -11.31 13.31
N ARG A 264 -3.61 -11.61 12.25
CA ARG A 264 -3.32 -12.67 11.30
C ARG A 264 -1.98 -12.45 10.57
N PHE A 265 -1.72 -11.21 10.14
CA PHE A 265 -0.45 -10.84 9.49
C PHE A 265 0.75 -11.06 10.42
N LEU A 266 0.65 -10.58 11.66
CA LEU A 266 1.73 -10.76 12.65
C LEU A 266 1.91 -12.21 13.04
N GLY A 267 0.83 -12.98 13.17
CA GLY A 267 0.91 -14.42 13.41
C GLY A 267 1.58 -15.20 12.28
N TRP A 268 1.43 -14.71 11.04
CA TRP A 268 2.03 -15.30 9.84
C TRP A 268 3.48 -14.85 9.62
N ALA A 269 3.79 -13.55 9.77
CA ALA A 269 5.05 -12.97 9.34
C ALA A 269 6.10 -12.83 10.47
N LEU A 270 5.66 -12.71 11.73
CA LEU A 270 6.56 -12.49 12.87
C LEU A 270 7.09 -13.81 13.43
N PRO A 271 8.40 -13.99 13.61
CA PRO A 271 8.96 -15.17 14.25
C PRO A 271 8.44 -15.38 15.67
N THR A 272 8.19 -16.63 16.04
CA THR A 272 7.63 -17.00 17.36
C THR A 272 8.44 -16.43 18.53
N GLN A 273 9.76 -16.31 18.36
CA GLN A 273 10.67 -15.76 19.37
C GLN A 273 10.39 -14.28 19.70
N GLU A 274 9.73 -13.54 18.81
CA GLU A 274 9.40 -12.12 18.99
C GLU A 274 7.97 -11.88 19.46
N HIS A 275 7.16 -12.95 19.61
CA HIS A 275 5.76 -12.81 20.03
C HIS A 275 5.59 -12.26 21.46
N ASP A 276 6.52 -12.53 22.36
CA ASP A 276 6.44 -11.97 23.73
C ASP A 276 6.77 -10.46 23.72
N THR A 277 7.77 -10.04 22.96
CA THR A 277 8.05 -8.62 22.70
C THR A 277 6.83 -7.91 22.10
N LEU A 278 6.16 -8.55 21.13
CA LEU A 278 4.92 -8.00 20.54
C LEU A 278 3.83 -7.79 21.60
N LYS A 279 3.60 -8.79 22.47
CA LYS A 279 2.59 -8.69 23.55
C LYS A 279 2.92 -7.54 24.53
N GLU A 280 4.19 -7.37 24.89
CA GLU A 280 4.66 -6.30 25.76
C GLU A 280 4.43 -4.93 25.10
N ASN A 281 4.82 -4.77 23.84
CA ASN A 281 4.64 -3.53 23.11
C ASN A 281 3.15 -3.17 22.92
N ILE A 282 2.28 -4.14 22.62
CA ILE A 282 0.83 -3.92 22.55
C ILE A 282 0.27 -3.48 23.91
N ARG A 283 0.72 -4.08 25.01
CA ARG A 283 0.30 -3.68 26.37
C ARG A 283 0.74 -2.26 26.70
N ALA A 284 2.00 -1.94 26.41
CA ALA A 284 2.56 -0.61 26.61
C ALA A 284 1.79 0.47 25.83
N PHE A 285 1.50 0.20 24.55
CA PHE A 285 0.71 1.10 23.71
C PHE A 285 -0.71 1.31 24.28
N ARG A 286 -1.41 0.23 24.66
CA ARG A 286 -2.75 0.32 25.25
C ARG A 286 -2.74 1.11 26.56
N HIS A 287 -1.73 0.89 27.40
CA HIS A 287 -1.59 1.63 28.66
C HIS A 287 -1.36 3.13 28.42
N GLY A 288 -0.49 3.48 27.47
CA GLY A 288 -0.27 4.87 27.05
C GLY A 288 -1.54 5.56 26.55
N CYS A 289 -2.39 4.85 25.79
CA CYS A 289 -3.68 5.38 25.33
C CYS A 289 -4.71 5.62 26.47
N HIS A 290 -4.62 4.89 27.57
CA HIS A 290 -5.51 5.10 28.74
C HIS A 290 -5.12 6.29 29.60
N ILE A 291 -3.84 6.66 29.63
CA ILE A 291 -3.34 7.79 30.43
C ILE A 291 -3.63 9.14 29.73
N MET A 292 -3.81 9.14 28.41
CA MET A 292 -4.09 10.36 27.62
C MET A 292 -5.58 10.66 27.44
N LYS A 293 -6.47 9.91 28.06
CA LYS A 293 -7.92 10.18 28.18
C LYS A 293 -8.25 10.72 29.57
#